data_d81b78a86f310b40443c926981117ffb
#
_entry.id   d81b78a86f310b40443c926981117ffb
#
_cell.length_a   1.000
_cell.length_b   1.000
_cell.length_c   1.000
_cell.angle_alpha   90.00
_cell.angle_beta   90.00
_cell.angle_gamma   90.00
#
_symmetry.space_group_name_H-M   'P 1'
#
loop_
_entity.id
_entity.type
_entity.pdbx_description
1 polymer ?
#
loop_
_entity_poly.entity_id
_entity_poly.type
_entity_poly.pdbx_seq_one_letter_code
_entity_poly.pdbx_strand_id
1 'polypeptide(L)'
;LSLILIDWFISRNLKSSDWWIEKMPFFILSVGFALLTLDLQGPRSEAVSYTAVQRLLFGCYSLFEYLTKSLLPINLNYLYPFPILPGNSDIPVRFYVYPVLVAGLFGVLYSFRKKRLLMFGSLFFVIHLLLSLHVVAMPRLGIVADRYLYLSLSGILLLVSYKIIDWVEKEQRVFPKFLLFLSMLFYILYFMGYTHHYSQQWEDTDTVKRYLRSFYKGEYEEKDINGRENHD
;
A
#
# COMPACT_ATOMS: atom_id res chain seq x y z
N LEU A 1 2.81 -6.80 -14.95
CA LEU A 1 1.97 -5.59 -15.17
C LEU A 1 2.84 -4.33 -15.34
N SER A 2 3.85 -4.12 -14.49
CA SER A 2 4.72 -2.92 -14.56
C SER A 2 5.43 -2.74 -15.89
N LEU A 3 5.91 -3.82 -16.52
CA LEU A 3 6.51 -3.77 -17.85
C LEU A 3 5.54 -3.27 -18.92
N ILE A 4 4.27 -3.69 -18.84
CA ILE A 4 3.23 -3.22 -19.77
C ILE A 4 2.97 -1.72 -19.57
N LEU A 5 2.93 -1.29 -18.30
CA LEU A 5 2.73 0.11 -17.96
C LEU A 5 3.87 1.00 -18.46
N ILE A 6 5.12 0.53 -18.34
CA ILE A 6 6.30 1.22 -18.86
C ILE A 6 6.23 1.33 -20.38
N ASP A 7 5.95 0.24 -21.11
CA ASP A 7 5.82 0.25 -22.55
C ASP A 7 4.70 1.20 -23.02
N TRP A 8 3.58 1.22 -22.31
CA TRP A 8 2.53 2.20 -22.56
C TRP A 8 3.04 3.63 -22.34
N PHE A 9 3.80 3.87 -21.28
CA PHE A 9 4.32 5.20 -20.96
C PHE A 9 5.31 5.70 -22.01
N ILE A 10 6.18 4.86 -22.58
CA ILE A 10 7.11 5.23 -23.63
C ILE A 10 6.52 5.19 -25.04
N SER A 11 5.20 4.98 -25.18
CA SER A 11 4.46 4.91 -26.46
C SER A 11 4.89 3.75 -27.37
N ARG A 12 5.35 2.66 -26.80
CA ARG A 12 5.69 1.47 -27.58
C ARG A 12 4.43 0.83 -28.19
N ASN A 13 4.57 0.24 -29.37
CA ASN A 13 3.47 -0.46 -30.00
C ASN A 13 3.15 -1.77 -29.28
N LEU A 14 2.08 -1.77 -28.45
CA LEU A 14 1.65 -2.93 -27.66
C LEU A 14 0.98 -4.03 -28.50
N LYS A 15 0.76 -3.79 -29.81
CA LYS A 15 0.07 -4.75 -30.71
C LYS A 15 1.04 -5.57 -31.55
N SER A 16 2.36 -5.32 -31.45
CA SER A 16 3.34 -6.05 -32.24
C SER A 16 3.55 -7.46 -31.67
N SER A 17 3.80 -8.46 -32.55
CA SER A 17 4.14 -9.83 -32.13
C SER A 17 5.41 -9.87 -31.30
N ASP A 18 6.41 -9.07 -31.66
CA ASP A 18 7.70 -8.99 -30.97
C ASP A 18 7.55 -8.54 -29.52
N TRP A 19 6.58 -7.64 -29.27
CA TRP A 19 6.26 -7.20 -27.91
C TRP A 19 5.80 -8.38 -27.03
N TRP A 20 4.94 -9.26 -27.56
CA TRP A 20 4.48 -10.45 -26.83
C TRP A 20 5.61 -11.44 -26.57
N ILE A 21 6.47 -11.69 -27.57
CA ILE A 21 7.60 -12.60 -27.45
C ILE A 21 8.55 -12.14 -26.35
N GLU A 22 8.85 -10.85 -26.27
CA GLU A 22 9.70 -10.28 -25.21
C GLU A 22 9.11 -10.43 -23.81
N LYS A 23 7.80 -10.38 -23.66
CA LYS A 23 7.15 -10.44 -22.34
C LYS A 23 6.80 -11.87 -21.90
N MET A 24 6.71 -12.82 -22.82
CA MET A 24 6.37 -14.22 -22.54
C MET A 24 7.23 -14.85 -21.43
N PRO A 25 8.55 -14.73 -21.41
CA PRO A 25 9.36 -15.30 -20.33
C PRO A 25 8.97 -14.77 -18.95
N PHE A 26 8.66 -13.49 -18.82
CA PHE A 26 8.24 -12.87 -17.57
C PHE A 26 6.86 -13.35 -17.12
N PHE A 27 5.93 -13.56 -18.06
CA PHE A 27 4.62 -14.13 -17.74
C PHE A 27 4.72 -15.58 -17.30
N ILE A 28 5.51 -16.41 -18.03
CA ILE A 28 5.73 -17.83 -17.68
C ILE A 28 6.36 -17.93 -16.29
N LEU A 29 7.39 -17.16 -16.00
CA LEU A 29 8.03 -17.14 -14.68
C LEU A 29 7.05 -16.66 -13.59
N SER A 30 6.27 -15.59 -13.85
CA SER A 30 5.30 -15.09 -12.88
C SER A 30 4.22 -16.11 -12.55
N VAL A 31 3.71 -16.82 -13.55
CA VAL A 31 2.72 -17.90 -13.34
C VAL A 31 3.36 -19.07 -12.62
N GLY A 32 4.56 -19.50 -13.01
CA GLY A 32 5.30 -20.58 -12.37
C GLY A 32 5.55 -20.31 -10.89
N PHE A 33 6.03 -19.12 -10.54
CA PHE A 33 6.23 -18.73 -9.14
C PHE A 33 4.91 -18.57 -8.37
N ALA A 34 3.83 -18.10 -9.02
CA ALA A 34 2.53 -18.03 -8.38
C ALA A 34 2.00 -19.43 -8.02
N LEU A 35 2.08 -20.38 -8.95
CA LEU A 35 1.67 -21.77 -8.71
C LEU A 35 2.52 -22.45 -7.62
N LEU A 36 3.85 -22.28 -7.68
CA LEU A 36 4.77 -22.78 -6.66
C LEU A 36 4.44 -22.20 -5.28
N THR A 37 4.14 -20.91 -5.20
CA THR A 37 3.77 -20.23 -3.94
C THR A 37 2.49 -20.79 -3.36
N LEU A 38 1.48 -21.04 -4.21
CA LEU A 38 0.21 -21.61 -3.78
C LEU A 38 0.39 -23.04 -3.27
N ASP A 39 1.22 -23.84 -3.94
CA ASP A 39 1.52 -25.22 -3.54
C ASP A 39 2.26 -25.26 -2.20
N LEU A 40 3.30 -24.45 -2.04
CA LEU A 40 4.11 -24.39 -0.81
C LEU A 40 3.34 -23.82 0.40
N GLN A 41 2.38 -22.93 0.17
CA GLN A 41 1.55 -22.41 1.25
C GLN A 41 0.60 -23.45 1.82
N GLY A 42 0.36 -24.55 1.08
CA GLY A 42 -0.51 -25.67 1.47
C GLY A 42 -1.96 -25.24 1.70
N PRO A 43 -2.85 -26.21 1.94
CA PRO A 43 -4.19 -25.93 2.43
C PRO A 43 -4.08 -25.51 3.92
N ARG A 44 -3.61 -24.31 4.20
CA ARG A 44 -3.91 -23.65 5.46
C ARG A 44 -5.40 -23.35 5.41
N SER A 45 -6.17 -24.37 5.72
CA SER A 45 -7.62 -24.47 5.63
C SER A 45 -8.38 -23.46 6.50
N GLU A 46 -7.66 -22.64 7.19
CA GLU A 46 -8.12 -21.47 7.91
C GLU A 46 -7.59 -20.18 7.27
N ALA A 47 -7.33 -20.19 5.96
CA ALA A 47 -7.38 -18.96 5.20
C ALA A 47 -8.81 -18.46 5.31
N VAL A 48 -9.03 -17.92 6.43
CA VAL A 48 -10.16 -17.28 6.93
C VAL A 48 -10.84 -16.61 5.79
N SER A 49 -11.93 -17.18 5.37
CA SER A 49 -12.67 -16.76 4.21
C SER A 49 -13.50 -15.54 4.54
N TYR A 50 -12.85 -14.37 4.49
CA TYR A 50 -13.62 -13.13 4.39
C TYR A 50 -14.48 -13.16 3.13
N THR A 51 -15.72 -12.71 3.25
CA THR A 51 -16.63 -12.59 2.11
C THR A 51 -16.07 -11.63 1.06
N ALA A 52 -16.52 -11.73 -0.18
CA ALA A 52 -16.10 -10.83 -1.25
C ALA A 52 -16.31 -9.35 -0.90
N VAL A 53 -17.40 -9.03 -0.20
CA VAL A 53 -17.71 -7.67 0.27
C VAL A 53 -16.69 -7.22 1.33
N GLN A 54 -16.38 -8.05 2.31
CA GLN A 54 -15.37 -7.76 3.32
C GLN A 54 -14.00 -7.51 2.69
N ARG A 55 -13.60 -8.34 1.73
CA ARG A 55 -12.34 -8.16 0.99
C ARG A 55 -12.29 -6.86 0.20
N LEU A 56 -13.40 -6.47 -0.42
CA LEU A 56 -13.50 -5.17 -1.11
C LEU A 56 -13.32 -4.00 -0.13
N LEU A 57 -14.02 -4.04 1.00
CA LEU A 57 -13.93 -2.99 2.03
C LEU A 57 -12.51 -2.89 2.60
N PHE A 58 -11.88 -4.03 2.90
CA PHE A 58 -10.49 -4.07 3.38
C PHE A 58 -9.50 -3.62 2.31
N GLY A 59 -9.72 -3.96 1.05
CA GLY A 59 -8.90 -3.49 -0.07
C GLY A 59 -8.96 -1.97 -0.23
N CYS A 60 -10.15 -1.38 -0.16
CA CYS A 60 -10.33 0.07 -0.21
C CYS A 60 -9.67 0.78 0.99
N TYR A 61 -9.85 0.25 2.19
CA TYR A 61 -9.17 0.73 3.38
C TYR A 61 -7.64 0.67 3.21
N SER A 62 -7.11 -0.49 2.81
CA SER A 62 -5.68 -0.69 2.63
C SER A 62 -5.08 0.25 1.60
N LEU A 63 -5.76 0.47 0.47
CA LEU A 63 -5.32 1.41 -0.56
C LEU A 63 -5.22 2.84 -0.02
N PHE A 64 -6.24 3.26 0.73
CA PHE A 64 -6.24 4.59 1.34
C PHE A 64 -5.15 4.73 2.40
N GLU A 65 -4.97 3.72 3.23
CA GLU A 65 -3.93 3.67 4.26
C GLU A 65 -2.51 3.72 3.64
N TYR A 66 -2.27 2.96 2.58
CA TYR A 66 -1.00 3.03 1.85
C TYR A 66 -0.76 4.40 1.21
N LEU A 67 -1.80 5.06 0.70
CA LEU A 67 -1.67 6.41 0.15
C LEU A 67 -1.33 7.42 1.25
N THR A 68 -2.00 7.37 2.39
CA THR A 68 -1.69 8.26 3.52
C THR A 68 -0.29 8.04 4.06
N LYS A 69 0.14 6.80 4.23
CA LYS A 69 1.50 6.46 4.68
C LYS A 69 2.59 6.81 3.68
N SER A 70 2.28 6.81 2.38
CA SER A 70 3.23 7.26 1.36
C SER A 70 3.49 8.77 1.40
N LEU A 71 2.54 9.55 1.91
CA LEU A 71 2.67 11.00 2.06
C LEU A 71 3.16 11.38 3.47
N LEU A 72 2.65 10.70 4.47
CA LEU A 72 2.95 10.93 5.89
C LEU A 72 3.29 9.60 6.58
N PRO A 73 4.56 9.16 6.53
CA PRO A 73 5.01 7.90 7.12
C PRO A 73 5.12 8.02 8.65
N ILE A 74 3.99 8.14 9.33
CA ILE A 74 3.85 8.24 10.78
C ILE A 74 3.18 6.96 11.30
N ASN A 75 3.54 6.53 12.50
CA ASN A 75 3.00 5.32 13.15
C ASN A 75 3.14 4.07 12.28
N LEU A 76 4.35 3.88 11.74
CA LEU A 76 4.67 2.70 10.97
C LEU A 76 4.69 1.46 11.88
N ASN A 77 4.13 0.36 11.40
CA ASN A 77 4.07 -0.91 12.11
C ASN A 77 4.44 -2.08 11.19
N TYR A 78 5.01 -3.11 11.81
CA TYR A 78 5.30 -4.35 11.08
C TYR A 78 4.04 -5.00 10.51
N LEU A 79 2.94 -4.95 11.28
CA LEU A 79 1.68 -5.60 10.95
C LEU A 79 0.52 -4.82 11.55
N TYR A 80 -0.54 -4.66 10.78
CA TYR A 80 -1.81 -4.07 11.21
C TYR A 80 -2.85 -5.18 11.23
N PRO A 81 -3.44 -5.50 12.40
CA PRO A 81 -4.41 -6.58 12.51
C PRO A 81 -5.69 -6.30 11.72
N PHE A 82 -6.43 -7.34 11.40
CA PHE A 82 -7.76 -7.18 10.81
C PHE A 82 -8.74 -6.64 11.85
N PRO A 83 -9.68 -5.76 11.45
CA PRO A 83 -10.65 -5.14 12.37
C PRO A 83 -11.66 -6.14 12.92
N ILE A 84 -11.81 -7.30 12.29
CA ILE A 84 -12.71 -8.37 12.68
C ILE A 84 -12.02 -9.71 12.59
N LEU A 85 -12.43 -10.61 13.48
CA LEU A 85 -12.04 -12.02 13.38
C LEU A 85 -12.79 -12.67 12.21
N PRO A 86 -12.19 -13.67 11.64
CA PRO A 86 -12.78 -14.46 10.59
C PRO A 86 -14.06 -15.17 11.02
N GLY A 87 -15.06 -15.16 10.12
CA GLY A 87 -16.39 -15.69 10.43
C GLY A 87 -17.31 -14.69 11.13
N ASN A 88 -16.81 -13.55 11.63
CA ASN A 88 -17.65 -12.48 12.14
C ASN A 88 -18.17 -11.61 10.98
N SER A 89 -19.46 -11.26 11.01
CA SER A 89 -20.11 -10.42 10.00
C SER A 89 -20.03 -8.92 10.30
N ASP A 90 -19.74 -8.54 11.54
CA ASP A 90 -19.89 -7.16 12.02
C ASP A 90 -18.69 -6.30 11.66
N ILE A 91 -18.73 -5.70 10.46
CA ILE A 91 -17.72 -4.76 10.02
C ILE A 91 -17.98 -3.39 10.64
N PRO A 92 -16.99 -2.75 11.30
CA PRO A 92 -17.12 -1.39 11.79
C PRO A 92 -17.59 -0.42 10.70
N VAL A 93 -18.58 0.42 11.00
CA VAL A 93 -19.22 1.34 10.03
C VAL A 93 -18.20 2.21 9.28
N ARG A 94 -17.09 2.56 9.93
CA ARG A 94 -16.00 3.34 9.30
C ARG A 94 -15.46 2.73 8.00
N PHE A 95 -15.50 1.39 7.84
CA PHE A 95 -14.98 0.74 6.64
C PHE A 95 -15.82 0.98 5.39
N TYR A 96 -17.10 1.31 5.53
CA TYR A 96 -18.00 1.62 4.41
C TYR A 96 -17.72 2.99 3.77
N VAL A 97 -16.95 3.86 4.44
CA VAL A 97 -16.55 5.16 3.90
C VAL A 97 -15.44 5.01 2.85
N TYR A 98 -14.53 4.04 3.01
CA TYR A 98 -13.35 3.90 2.15
C TYR A 98 -13.66 3.61 0.68
N PRO A 99 -14.64 2.78 0.29
CA PRO A 99 -15.03 2.64 -1.11
C PRO A 99 -15.45 3.95 -1.77
N VAL A 100 -16.14 4.82 -1.04
CA VAL A 100 -16.54 6.15 -1.54
C VAL A 100 -15.32 7.04 -1.75
N LEU A 101 -14.38 7.05 -0.78
CA LEU A 101 -13.13 7.81 -0.89
C LEU A 101 -12.28 7.30 -2.06
N VAL A 102 -12.17 5.99 -2.24
CA VAL A 102 -11.43 5.37 -3.34
C VAL A 102 -12.08 5.67 -4.68
N ALA A 103 -13.42 5.59 -4.78
CA ALA A 103 -14.16 5.97 -5.98
C ALA A 103 -13.94 7.46 -6.33
N GLY A 104 -13.98 8.34 -5.33
CA GLY A 104 -13.65 9.75 -5.49
C GLY A 104 -12.22 9.97 -5.99
N LEU A 105 -11.24 9.25 -5.42
CA LEU A 105 -9.86 9.30 -5.87
C LEU A 105 -9.72 8.87 -7.34
N PHE A 106 -10.33 7.76 -7.74
CA PHE A 106 -10.33 7.32 -9.14
C PHE A 106 -11.05 8.30 -10.07
N GLY A 107 -12.15 8.94 -9.61
CA GLY A 107 -12.83 10.00 -10.35
C GLY A 107 -11.92 11.20 -10.60
N VAL A 108 -11.17 11.63 -9.58
CA VAL A 108 -10.17 12.70 -9.72
C VAL A 108 -9.06 12.28 -10.69
N LEU A 109 -8.51 11.08 -10.57
CA LEU A 109 -7.48 10.57 -11.49
C LEU A 109 -8.01 10.49 -12.92
N TYR A 110 -9.25 10.08 -13.12
CA TYR A 110 -9.87 10.05 -14.44
C TYR A 110 -9.98 11.43 -15.08
N SER A 111 -10.23 12.48 -14.30
CA SER A 111 -10.22 13.85 -14.79
C SER A 111 -8.86 14.27 -15.35
N PHE A 112 -7.77 13.68 -14.83
CA PHE A 112 -6.41 13.91 -15.28
C PHE A 112 -5.89 12.87 -16.28
N ARG A 113 -6.74 12.03 -16.87
CA ARG A 113 -6.37 10.94 -17.79
C ARG A 113 -5.51 11.35 -18.98
N LYS A 114 -5.59 12.63 -19.41
CA LYS A 114 -4.76 13.19 -20.47
C LYS A 114 -3.32 13.48 -20.04
N LYS A 115 -3.04 13.57 -18.74
CA LYS A 115 -1.70 13.81 -18.20
C LYS A 115 -0.97 12.49 -18.02
N ARG A 116 -0.24 12.08 -19.03
CA ARG A 116 0.39 10.77 -19.13
C ARG A 116 1.28 10.39 -17.95
N LEU A 117 2.12 11.33 -17.49
CA LEU A 117 2.99 11.12 -16.34
C LEU A 117 2.19 10.89 -15.05
N LEU A 118 1.12 11.66 -14.84
CA LEU A 118 0.27 11.51 -13.66
C LEU A 118 -0.44 10.15 -13.65
N MET A 119 -0.96 9.73 -14.80
CA MET A 119 -1.54 8.40 -14.94
C MET A 119 -0.50 7.30 -14.71
N PHE A 120 0.70 7.45 -15.27
CA PHE A 120 1.77 6.47 -15.08
C PHE A 120 2.13 6.29 -13.60
N GLY A 121 2.44 7.37 -12.88
CA GLY A 121 2.83 7.30 -11.47
C GLY A 121 1.71 6.72 -10.59
N SER A 122 0.45 7.14 -10.81
CA SER A 122 -0.69 6.63 -10.06
C SER A 122 -0.97 5.16 -10.34
N LEU A 123 -0.94 4.74 -11.60
CA LEU A 123 -1.12 3.33 -11.96
C LEU A 123 0.05 2.47 -11.47
N PHE A 124 1.27 2.99 -11.50
CA PHE A 124 2.44 2.31 -10.97
C PHE A 124 2.27 2.03 -9.46
N PHE A 125 1.81 3.03 -8.71
CA PHE A 125 1.49 2.87 -7.29
C PHE A 125 0.44 1.78 -7.05
N VAL A 126 -0.69 1.84 -7.75
CA VAL A 126 -1.81 0.89 -7.57
C VAL A 126 -1.41 -0.54 -8.00
N ILE A 127 -0.72 -0.70 -9.13
CA ILE A 127 -0.33 -2.01 -9.68
C ILE A 127 0.58 -2.77 -8.71
N HIS A 128 1.52 -2.08 -8.06
CA HIS A 128 2.43 -2.73 -7.10
C HIS A 128 1.75 -3.05 -5.77
N LEU A 129 0.66 -2.38 -5.44
CA LEU A 129 -0.16 -2.71 -4.27
C LEU A 129 -1.24 -3.76 -4.55
N LEU A 130 -1.54 -4.06 -5.81
CA LEU A 130 -2.70 -4.88 -6.19
C LEU A 130 -2.76 -6.22 -5.45
N LEU A 131 -1.62 -6.89 -5.28
CA LEU A 131 -1.54 -8.14 -4.53
C LEU A 131 -1.77 -7.95 -3.03
N SER A 132 -1.48 -6.76 -2.48
CA SER A 132 -1.65 -6.46 -1.06
C SER A 132 -3.05 -5.95 -0.70
N LEU A 133 -3.88 -5.61 -1.71
CA LEU A 133 -5.21 -5.04 -1.52
C LEU A 133 -6.33 -6.08 -1.27
N HIS A 134 -5.99 -7.30 -0.85
CA HIS A 134 -6.97 -8.37 -0.57
C HIS A 134 -7.88 -8.77 -1.74
N VAL A 135 -7.53 -8.37 -2.97
CA VAL A 135 -8.26 -8.79 -4.18
C VAL A 135 -8.20 -10.31 -4.35
N VAL A 136 -7.01 -10.88 -4.11
CA VAL A 136 -6.79 -12.33 -4.06
C VAL A 136 -6.88 -12.79 -2.61
N ALA A 137 -7.65 -13.85 -2.35
CA ALA A 137 -7.73 -14.47 -1.03
C ALA A 137 -6.38 -15.14 -0.72
N MET A 138 -5.61 -14.54 0.15
CA MET A 138 -4.35 -15.11 0.64
C MET A 138 -4.38 -15.13 2.17
N PRO A 139 -3.81 -16.16 2.81
CA PRO A 139 -3.66 -16.19 4.25
C PRO A 139 -2.69 -15.09 4.68
N ARG A 140 -3.19 -14.05 5.32
CA ARG A 140 -2.39 -12.92 5.82
C ARG A 140 -2.74 -12.63 7.26
N LEU A 141 -1.72 -12.33 8.04
CA LEU A 141 -1.88 -11.99 9.45
C LEU A 141 -2.38 -10.55 9.66
N GLY A 142 -2.26 -9.68 8.67
CA GLY A 142 -2.66 -8.28 8.78
C GLY A 142 -3.27 -7.69 7.52
N ILE A 143 -4.05 -6.62 7.72
CA ILE A 143 -4.75 -5.91 6.65
C ILE A 143 -3.81 -5.02 5.84
N VAL A 144 -2.77 -4.45 6.48
CA VAL A 144 -1.74 -3.58 5.88
C VAL A 144 -0.36 -4.04 6.35
N ALA A 145 0.67 -3.82 5.56
CA ALA A 145 2.06 -4.00 5.96
C ALA A 145 2.95 -3.02 5.19
N ASP A 146 3.71 -2.21 5.90
CA ASP A 146 4.47 -1.09 5.34
C ASP A 146 5.50 -1.51 4.29
N ARG A 147 6.01 -2.75 4.37
CA ARG A 147 6.94 -3.32 3.38
C ARG A 147 6.41 -3.37 1.94
N TYR A 148 5.10 -3.36 1.74
CA TYR A 148 4.53 -3.34 0.38
C TYR A 148 4.60 -1.96 -0.29
N LEU A 149 4.91 -0.90 0.49
CA LEU A 149 5.09 0.44 -0.05
C LEU A 149 6.42 0.63 -0.80
N TYR A 150 7.45 -0.18 -0.56
CA TYR A 150 8.79 0.08 -1.09
C TYR A 150 8.81 0.35 -2.60
N LEU A 151 8.20 -0.51 -3.38
CA LEU A 151 8.21 -0.35 -4.83
C LEU A 151 7.10 0.61 -5.31
N SER A 152 5.92 0.53 -4.71
CA SER A 152 4.78 1.39 -5.08
C SER A 152 5.06 2.86 -4.81
N LEU A 153 5.78 3.19 -3.73
CA LEU A 153 6.14 4.55 -3.36
C LEU A 153 6.89 5.29 -4.47
N SER A 154 7.69 4.59 -5.29
CA SER A 154 8.41 5.20 -6.41
C SER A 154 7.46 5.86 -7.43
N GLY A 155 6.23 5.36 -7.60
CA GLY A 155 5.21 6.01 -8.42
C GLY A 155 4.78 7.38 -7.86
N ILE A 156 4.58 7.47 -6.55
CA ILE A 156 4.23 8.74 -5.88
C ILE A 156 5.42 9.71 -5.89
N LEU A 157 6.62 9.22 -5.59
CA LEU A 157 7.83 10.04 -5.60
C LEU A 157 8.13 10.63 -6.98
N LEU A 158 7.88 9.88 -8.05
CA LEU A 158 7.98 10.39 -9.41
C LEU A 158 7.05 11.58 -9.63
N LEU A 159 5.80 11.50 -9.16
CA LEU A 159 4.83 12.59 -9.31
C LEU A 159 5.20 13.82 -8.48
N VAL A 160 5.64 13.59 -7.25
CA VAL A 160 6.08 14.66 -6.35
C VAL A 160 7.31 15.37 -6.93
N SER A 161 8.34 14.59 -7.34
CA SER A 161 9.56 15.14 -7.93
C SER A 161 9.27 15.96 -9.19
N TYR A 162 8.41 15.44 -10.08
CA TYR A 162 8.01 16.18 -11.28
C TYR A 162 7.33 17.51 -10.94
N LYS A 163 6.45 17.51 -9.96
CA LYS A 163 5.77 18.74 -9.54
C LYS A 163 6.71 19.76 -8.90
N ILE A 164 7.66 19.27 -8.11
CA ILE A 164 8.68 20.13 -7.52
C ILE A 164 9.55 20.77 -8.59
N ILE A 165 10.03 19.98 -9.57
CA ILE A 165 10.85 20.48 -10.66
C ILE A 165 10.09 21.51 -11.51
N ASP A 166 8.85 21.17 -11.95
CA ASP A 166 8.00 22.06 -12.74
C ASP A 166 7.74 23.39 -12.01
N TRP A 167 7.57 23.34 -10.68
CA TRP A 167 7.40 24.55 -9.89
C TRP A 167 8.70 25.35 -9.76
N VAL A 168 9.84 24.70 -9.48
CA VAL A 168 11.16 25.36 -9.36
C VAL A 168 11.59 26.03 -10.67
N GLU A 169 11.27 25.43 -11.82
CA GLU A 169 11.56 26.03 -13.13
C GLU A 169 10.70 27.28 -13.41
N LYS A 170 9.46 27.28 -12.99
CA LYS A 170 8.52 28.42 -13.19
C LYS A 170 8.72 29.55 -12.19
N GLU A 171 9.13 29.25 -10.98
CA GLU A 171 9.33 30.26 -9.94
C GLU A 171 10.68 30.97 -10.16
N GLN A 172 10.64 32.30 -10.33
CA GLN A 172 11.85 33.10 -10.55
C GLN A 172 12.42 33.68 -9.25
N ARG A 173 11.63 33.72 -8.17
CA ARG A 173 12.04 34.29 -6.91
C ARG A 173 12.96 33.32 -6.15
N VAL A 174 14.04 33.83 -5.59
CA VAL A 174 15.00 33.03 -4.83
C VAL A 174 14.42 32.59 -3.48
N PHE A 175 13.70 33.48 -2.82
CA PHE A 175 13.19 33.22 -1.46
C PHE A 175 12.23 32.00 -1.38
N PRO A 176 11.22 31.82 -2.25
CA PRO A 176 10.39 30.62 -2.21
C PRO A 176 11.17 29.31 -2.49
N LYS A 177 12.16 29.35 -3.38
CA LYS A 177 13.06 28.19 -3.63
C LYS A 177 13.88 27.83 -2.40
N PHE A 178 14.41 28.84 -1.71
CA PHE A 178 15.16 28.64 -0.46
C PHE A 178 14.24 28.04 0.62
N LEU A 179 13.00 28.53 0.75
CA LEU A 179 12.04 28.00 1.72
C LEU A 179 11.67 26.53 1.39
N LEU A 180 11.48 26.21 0.11
CA LEU A 180 11.27 24.83 -0.32
C LEU A 180 12.46 23.94 0.04
N PHE A 181 13.69 24.38 -0.25
CA PHE A 181 14.90 23.64 0.11
C PHE A 181 14.99 23.39 1.62
N LEU A 182 14.73 24.43 2.42
CA LEU A 182 14.76 24.33 3.88
C LEU A 182 13.69 23.36 4.41
N SER A 183 12.49 23.40 3.85
CA SER A 183 11.41 22.47 4.22
C SER A 183 11.74 21.01 3.86
N MET A 184 12.36 20.78 2.69
CA MET A 184 12.83 19.45 2.31
C MET A 184 13.96 18.95 3.20
N LEU A 185 14.89 19.82 3.56
CA LEU A 185 15.98 19.49 4.49
C LEU A 185 15.43 19.13 5.87
N PHE A 186 14.47 19.93 6.38
CA PHE A 186 13.82 19.63 7.66
C PHE A 186 13.06 18.29 7.60
N TYR A 187 12.36 18.01 6.52
CA TYR A 187 11.67 16.75 6.28
C TYR A 187 12.65 15.56 6.33
N ILE A 188 13.78 15.66 5.63
CA ILE A 188 14.81 14.61 5.60
C ILE A 188 15.39 14.39 7.02
N LEU A 189 15.76 15.45 7.72
CA LEU A 189 16.33 15.35 9.07
C LEU A 189 15.33 14.76 10.06
N TYR A 190 14.06 15.16 9.98
CA TYR A 190 13.00 14.59 10.82
C TYR A 190 12.85 13.09 10.59
N PHE A 191 12.75 12.66 9.33
CA PHE A 191 12.59 11.24 9.02
C PHE A 191 13.85 10.41 9.24
N MET A 192 15.02 11.01 9.16
CA MET A 192 16.28 10.36 9.55
C MET A 192 16.27 10.02 11.05
N GLY A 193 15.89 10.96 11.90
CA GLY A 193 15.72 10.72 13.34
C GLY A 193 14.60 9.72 13.65
N TYR A 194 13.46 9.84 12.97
CA TYR A 194 12.34 8.93 13.11
C TYR A 194 12.73 7.48 12.71
N THR A 195 13.40 7.31 11.58
CA THR A 195 13.86 6.01 11.10
C THR A 195 14.90 5.39 12.06
N HIS A 196 15.81 6.19 12.58
CA HIS A 196 16.78 5.72 13.57
C HIS A 196 16.07 5.20 14.83
N HIS A 197 15.12 5.96 15.36
CA HIS A 197 14.32 5.53 16.53
C HIS A 197 13.49 4.28 16.22
N TYR A 198 12.84 4.23 15.06
CA TYR A 198 12.02 3.10 14.65
C TYR A 198 12.84 1.84 14.39
N SER A 199 14.07 1.96 13.87
CA SER A 199 14.95 0.81 13.59
C SER A 199 15.36 0.05 14.85
N GLN A 200 15.34 0.69 16.02
CA GLN A 200 15.61 0.02 17.30
C GLN A 200 14.61 -1.09 17.63
N GLN A 201 13.39 -1.00 17.11
CA GLN A 201 12.37 -2.06 17.28
C GLN A 201 12.73 -3.36 16.52
N TRP A 202 13.67 -3.27 15.58
CA TRP A 202 14.13 -4.37 14.74
C TRP A 202 15.51 -4.91 15.15
N GLU A 203 16.02 -4.50 16.32
CA GLU A 203 17.35 -4.87 16.78
C GLU A 203 17.49 -6.39 16.95
N ASP A 204 16.47 -7.05 17.50
CA ASP A 204 16.43 -8.49 17.64
C ASP A 204 15.02 -9.08 17.45
N THR A 205 14.95 -10.39 17.21
CA THR A 205 13.70 -11.13 17.01
C THR A 205 12.78 -11.10 18.24
N ASP A 206 13.35 -11.05 19.44
CA ASP A 206 12.57 -11.08 20.69
C ASP A 206 11.95 -9.71 20.98
N THR A 207 12.63 -8.64 20.62
CA THR A 207 12.09 -7.27 20.68
C THR A 207 10.92 -7.12 19.72
N VAL A 208 11.04 -7.59 18.47
CA VAL A 208 9.94 -7.60 17.49
C VAL A 208 8.75 -8.43 18.03
N LYS A 209 9.00 -9.63 18.57
CA LYS A 209 7.93 -10.49 19.13
C LYS A 209 7.25 -9.85 20.34
N ARG A 210 8.01 -9.20 21.24
CA ARG A 210 7.44 -8.48 22.40
C ARG A 210 6.55 -7.34 21.95
N TYR A 211 7.01 -6.56 20.97
CA TYR A 211 6.24 -5.48 20.38
C TYR A 211 4.93 -5.98 19.76
N LEU A 212 4.99 -7.05 18.97
CA LEU A 212 3.81 -7.68 18.39
C LEU A 212 2.84 -8.19 19.48
N ARG A 213 3.36 -8.86 20.50
CA ARG A 213 2.53 -9.38 21.59
C ARG A 213 1.85 -8.26 22.39
N SER A 214 2.54 -7.15 22.66
CA SER A 214 1.94 -6.01 23.36
C SER A 214 0.79 -5.39 22.56
N PHE A 215 0.96 -5.32 21.25
CA PHE A 215 -0.03 -4.80 20.33
C PHE A 215 -1.28 -5.69 20.27
N TYR A 216 -1.08 -7.01 20.10
CA TYR A 216 -2.19 -7.96 20.10
C TYR A 216 -2.87 -8.10 21.47
N LYS A 217 -2.12 -8.08 22.55
CA LYS A 217 -2.67 -8.24 23.91
C LYS A 217 -3.62 -7.09 24.27
N GLY A 218 -3.25 -5.84 23.95
CA GLY A 218 -4.13 -4.69 24.15
C GLY A 218 -5.44 -4.79 23.37
N GLU A 219 -5.39 -5.28 22.12
CA GLU A 219 -6.57 -5.42 21.28
C GLU A 219 -7.49 -6.58 21.71
N TYR A 220 -6.93 -7.66 22.23
CA TYR A 220 -7.72 -8.78 22.76
C TYR A 220 -8.33 -8.46 24.13
N GLU A 221 -7.62 -7.76 25.01
CA GLU A 221 -8.16 -7.30 26.30
C GLU A 221 -9.33 -6.34 26.10
N GLU A 222 -9.23 -5.40 25.16
CA GLU A 222 -10.34 -4.47 24.85
C GLU A 222 -11.57 -5.20 24.28
N LYS A 223 -11.38 -6.23 23.47
CA LYS A 223 -12.49 -7.06 22.94
C LYS A 223 -13.13 -7.94 24.01
N ASP A 224 -12.34 -8.46 24.97
CA ASP A 224 -12.87 -9.27 26.08
C ASP A 224 -13.68 -8.42 27.08
N ILE A 225 -13.29 -7.18 27.31
CA ILE A 225 -14.02 -6.25 28.15
C ILE A 225 -15.36 -5.88 27.50
N ASN A 226 -15.35 -5.50 26.23
CA ASN A 226 -16.57 -5.15 25.48
C ASN A 226 -17.49 -6.36 25.20
N GLY A 227 -16.94 -7.58 25.17
CA GLY A 227 -17.71 -8.82 25.03
C GLY A 227 -18.42 -9.25 26.31
N ARG A 228 -17.93 -8.84 27.49
CA ARG A 228 -18.56 -9.15 28.77
C ARG A 228 -19.66 -8.17 29.15
N GLU A 229 -19.60 -6.91 28.67
CA GLU A 229 -20.66 -5.93 28.93
C GLU A 229 -21.97 -6.21 28.18
N ASN A 230 -22.00 -7.10 27.20
CA ASN A 230 -23.20 -7.43 26.42
C ASN A 230 -23.90 -8.75 26.91
N HIS A 231 -23.48 -9.35 28.02
CA HIS A 231 -24.05 -10.58 28.57
C HIS A 231 -24.54 -10.47 29.99
N ASP A 232 -24.58 -9.28 30.59
CA ASP A 232 -25.25 -8.93 31.85
C ASP A 232 -26.44 -8.01 31.52
#